data_1e5d0b6b1dd0660bc28f2627fc2e9911
#
_entry.id   1e5d0b6b1dd0660bc28f2627fc2e9911
#
_cell.length_a   1.000
_cell.length_b   1.000
_cell.length_c   1.000
_cell.angle_alpha   90.00
_cell.angle_beta   90.00
_cell.angle_gamma   90.00
#
_symmetry.space_group_name_H-M   'P 1'
#
loop_
_entity.id
_entity.type
_entity.pdbx_description
1 polymer ?
#
loop_
_entity_poly.entity_id
_entity_poly.type
_entity_poly.pdbx_seq_one_letter_code
_entity_poly.pdbx_strand_id
1 'polypeptide(L)'
;MFDTLPSEILYHIADFLPPNSVCAVGRVSRRLHAIFTPIVYQSITLRATNEWALNVLDVDSFFLHHDYGRAQDCLRHTRHLCFQAPIQLVRFSRCAYYSIFRMTGMDGCSPDAMSEVVAHKQFLRDLELQVSRIFSCLNPHSLRTFEWKLGTCVPTSIFEADGYLARYQPHIEHLNLLTDGTCFHARHGLGGLSQLRTVKDLKWDGIQHREEVESLRGFLRCNHSHLESLSVGFTPSAFANSLSWNHLVGLGPGDGVCRTPTSMTFPSLTQLSLSQITLPSHFPSDECFTFHTLRSLSLRYCPNQLRLLHLLSKEPDKIQLDSLESCFDFLQDDHRHANAISQFLLSFNGLRNLYLHMSNFPPLGSDFVEGIRAHRATLKWLVYHERQLAPLDDSGLFEEDRDVSPNWVGELDHAIDQRQVTFLALSICPRAARTCLEPAREHSQLQLLHLRFSGPERLHLNLAQEIRALLLEIQRASSVGVCAPGSYFQGDNLDTHDPSRSTHIASLQSSALPHLAEAKAFLSFATWAFSPQGIPSLKALAFGDFSHEDRYEAQRFLIRRRDPSKESQATSEYPDFVPFEVADLDTWEGFLGDGARFLAACPGGGLMESPYDF
;
A
#
# COMPACT_ATOMS: atom_id res chain seq x y z
N MET A 1 40.00 -11.68 15.68
CA MET A 1 39.80 -12.54 14.50
C MET A 1 38.89 -11.89 13.46
N PHE A 2 37.71 -11.36 13.83
CA PHE A 2 36.81 -10.70 12.86
C PHE A 2 37.43 -9.44 12.24
N ASP A 3 38.17 -8.69 13.03
CA ASP A 3 38.84 -7.42 12.65
C ASP A 3 40.03 -7.63 11.69
N THR A 4 40.49 -8.86 11.47
CA THR A 4 41.60 -9.20 10.57
C THR A 4 41.13 -9.71 9.18
N LEU A 5 39.82 -9.87 8.97
CA LEU A 5 39.29 -10.30 7.68
C LEU A 5 39.51 -9.22 6.62
N PRO A 6 39.72 -9.61 5.33
CA PRO A 6 39.72 -8.67 4.21
C PRO A 6 38.41 -7.87 4.14
N SER A 7 38.49 -6.63 3.66
CA SER A 7 37.32 -5.73 3.56
C SER A 7 36.22 -6.33 2.69
N GLU A 8 36.58 -7.02 1.62
CA GLU A 8 35.69 -7.69 0.66
C GLU A 8 34.83 -8.75 1.35
N ILE A 9 35.45 -9.52 2.27
CA ILE A 9 34.73 -10.54 3.05
C ILE A 9 33.79 -9.88 4.06
N LEU A 10 34.20 -8.76 4.65
CA LEU A 10 33.36 -8.00 5.58
C LEU A 10 32.18 -7.36 4.87
N TYR A 11 32.34 -6.84 3.66
CA TYR A 11 31.23 -6.35 2.83
C TYR A 11 30.25 -7.49 2.50
N HIS A 12 30.78 -8.64 2.09
CA HIS A 12 29.93 -9.79 1.78
C HIS A 12 29.17 -10.32 3.02
N ILE A 13 29.79 -10.29 4.20
CA ILE A 13 29.10 -10.63 5.45
C ILE A 13 27.98 -9.62 5.74
N ALA A 14 28.19 -8.34 5.48
CA ALA A 14 27.20 -7.30 5.72
C ALA A 14 25.92 -7.50 4.90
N ASP A 15 26.03 -8.08 3.69
CA ASP A 15 24.87 -8.37 2.83
C ASP A 15 23.90 -9.40 3.45
N PHE A 16 24.38 -10.20 4.42
CA PHE A 16 23.59 -11.20 5.14
C PHE A 16 23.18 -10.77 6.55
N LEU A 17 23.61 -9.59 6.99
CA LEU A 17 23.28 -9.10 8.33
C LEU A 17 22.10 -8.15 8.29
N PRO A 18 21.17 -8.27 9.23
CA PRO A 18 20.12 -7.26 9.38
C PRO A 18 20.72 -5.90 9.76
N PRO A 19 20.09 -4.76 9.39
CA PRO A 19 20.64 -3.41 9.60
C PRO A 19 21.12 -3.13 11.03
N ASN A 20 20.35 -3.58 12.04
CA ASN A 20 20.71 -3.44 13.45
C ASN A 20 22.02 -4.17 13.80
N SER A 21 22.25 -5.34 13.22
CA SER A 21 23.47 -6.12 13.43
C SER A 21 24.66 -5.47 12.73
N VAL A 22 24.48 -4.88 11.54
CA VAL A 22 25.52 -4.10 10.84
C VAL A 22 25.94 -2.92 11.70
N CYS A 23 24.99 -2.18 12.28
CA CYS A 23 25.26 -1.08 13.21
C CYS A 23 26.03 -1.57 14.46
N ALA A 24 25.63 -2.71 15.04
CA ALA A 24 26.29 -3.28 16.22
C ALA A 24 27.75 -3.67 15.92
N VAL A 25 28.01 -4.35 14.79
CA VAL A 25 29.35 -4.72 14.34
C VAL A 25 30.23 -3.49 14.09
N GLY A 26 29.68 -2.44 13.49
CA GLY A 26 30.37 -1.18 13.26
C GLY A 26 30.86 -0.47 14.55
N ARG A 27 30.28 -0.80 15.71
CA ARG A 27 30.68 -0.24 17.02
C ARG A 27 31.83 -1.00 17.68
N VAL A 28 32.23 -2.17 17.17
CA VAL A 28 33.20 -3.05 17.82
C VAL A 28 34.63 -2.53 17.70
N SER A 29 35.03 -1.95 16.56
CA SER A 29 36.36 -1.39 16.35
C SER A 29 36.34 -0.23 15.36
N ARG A 30 37.42 0.61 15.40
CA ARG A 30 37.59 1.72 14.45
C ARG A 30 37.65 1.25 12.99
N ARG A 31 38.30 0.10 12.75
CA ARG A 31 38.40 -0.47 11.41
C ARG A 31 37.04 -0.93 10.91
N LEU A 32 36.28 -1.69 11.72
CA LEU A 32 34.93 -2.12 11.38
C LEU A 32 33.99 -0.90 11.21
N HIS A 33 34.12 0.11 12.07
CA HIS A 33 33.40 1.37 11.90
C HIS A 33 33.63 1.99 10.51
N ALA A 34 34.89 2.12 10.10
CA ALA A 34 35.24 2.70 8.80
C ALA A 34 34.70 1.87 7.61
N ILE A 35 34.66 0.53 7.74
CA ILE A 35 34.16 -0.37 6.70
C ILE A 35 32.63 -0.37 6.65
N PHE A 36 31.95 -0.40 7.79
CA PHE A 36 30.48 -0.52 7.83
C PHE A 36 29.75 0.82 7.74
N THR A 37 30.40 1.97 8.04
CA THR A 37 29.78 3.31 7.89
C THR A 37 29.19 3.53 6.50
N PRO A 38 29.88 3.25 5.38
CA PRO A 38 29.28 3.40 4.04
C PRO A 38 28.02 2.55 3.83
N ILE A 39 27.95 1.37 4.43
CA ILE A 39 26.81 0.46 4.31
C ILE A 39 25.63 0.99 5.13
N VAL A 40 25.87 1.34 6.40
CA VAL A 40 24.84 1.86 7.32
C VAL A 40 24.19 3.13 6.77
N TYR A 41 24.99 4.02 6.18
CA TYR A 41 24.51 5.31 5.67
C TYR A 41 24.18 5.30 4.17
N GLN A 42 24.21 4.15 3.52
CA GLN A 42 23.83 4.02 2.11
C GLN A 42 22.35 4.34 1.89
N SER A 43 21.50 3.96 2.86
CA SER A 43 20.07 4.21 2.83
C SER A 43 19.63 4.96 4.07
N ILE A 44 19.00 6.12 3.88
CA ILE A 44 18.54 7.01 4.95
C ILE A 44 17.05 7.25 4.78
N THR A 45 16.29 6.99 5.83
CA THR A 45 14.88 7.35 5.92
C THR A 45 14.70 8.36 7.05
N LEU A 46 14.20 9.54 6.71
CA LEU A 46 13.87 10.61 7.64
C LEU A 46 12.36 10.65 7.81
N ARG A 47 11.91 10.41 9.04
CA ARG A 47 10.48 10.33 9.34
C ARG A 47 9.99 11.61 10.00
N ALA A 48 8.81 12.05 9.57
CA ALA A 48 8.06 13.04 10.33
C ALA A 48 7.53 12.40 11.62
N THR A 49 7.46 13.18 12.70
CA THR A 49 7.01 12.69 14.00
C THR A 49 5.54 12.27 14.00
N ASN A 50 4.73 12.94 13.20
CA ASN A 50 3.32 12.62 13.01
C ASN A 50 2.82 13.23 11.69
N GLU A 51 1.59 12.93 11.34
CA GLU A 51 0.93 13.37 10.12
C GLU A 51 0.72 14.89 10.02
N TRP A 52 0.68 15.58 11.14
CA TRP A 52 0.41 17.03 11.21
C TRP A 52 1.68 17.87 11.26
N ALA A 53 2.77 17.28 11.73
CA ALA A 53 4.06 17.95 11.89
C ALA A 53 5.06 17.45 10.85
N LEU A 54 4.68 17.50 9.58
CA LEU A 54 5.50 17.03 8.46
C LEU A 54 6.80 17.82 8.25
N ASN A 55 6.86 19.04 8.78
CA ASN A 55 8.06 19.88 8.83
C ASN A 55 8.96 19.57 10.02
N VAL A 56 8.56 18.67 10.92
CA VAL A 56 9.39 18.18 12.04
C VAL A 56 9.90 16.80 11.66
N LEU A 57 10.88 16.77 10.77
CA LEU A 57 11.61 15.55 10.41
C LEU A 57 12.62 15.23 11.50
N ASP A 58 12.96 13.95 11.66
CA ASP A 58 14.00 13.51 12.60
C ASP A 58 15.43 13.88 12.12
N VAL A 59 15.55 15.13 11.70
CA VAL A 59 16.83 15.71 11.23
C VAL A 59 17.67 16.18 12.40
N ASP A 60 17.03 16.77 13.40
CA ASP A 60 17.75 17.33 14.55
C ASP A 60 18.41 16.26 15.41
N SER A 61 17.79 15.10 15.61
CA SER A 61 18.43 13.98 16.30
C SER A 61 19.70 13.52 15.58
N PHE A 62 19.75 13.64 14.26
CA PHE A 62 20.89 13.31 13.44
C PHE A 62 22.06 14.28 13.64
N PHE A 63 21.76 15.58 13.82
CA PHE A 63 22.79 16.63 14.00
C PHE A 63 23.12 16.94 15.46
N LEU A 64 22.18 16.73 16.40
CA LEU A 64 22.41 17.01 17.83
C LEU A 64 23.49 16.12 18.47
N HIS A 65 23.62 14.89 18.01
CA HIS A 65 24.57 13.93 18.56
C HIS A 65 25.89 13.89 17.78
N HIS A 66 26.01 14.61 16.67
CA HIS A 66 27.19 14.60 15.83
C HIS A 66 27.62 16.03 15.48
N ASP A 67 28.92 16.28 15.61
CA ASP A 67 29.53 17.40 14.97
C ASP A 67 29.12 17.42 13.48
N TYR A 68 28.82 18.60 12.94
CA TYR A 68 28.35 18.74 11.54
C TYR A 68 29.28 18.03 10.55
N GLY A 69 30.61 18.10 10.79
CA GLY A 69 31.59 17.39 9.99
C GLY A 69 31.41 15.87 10.00
N ARG A 70 31.04 15.29 11.14
CA ARG A 70 30.78 13.85 11.24
C ARG A 70 29.50 13.44 10.55
N ALA A 71 28.44 14.25 10.65
CA ALA A 71 27.21 14.01 9.91
C ALA A 71 27.46 14.03 8.39
N GLN A 72 28.25 15.00 7.91
CA GLN A 72 28.66 15.10 6.50
C GLN A 72 29.49 13.87 6.09
N ASP A 73 30.45 13.42 6.92
CA ASP A 73 31.24 12.23 6.64
C ASP A 73 30.40 10.96 6.52
N CYS A 74 29.30 10.87 7.22
CA CYS A 74 28.36 9.75 7.14
C CYS A 74 27.44 9.88 5.92
N LEU A 75 26.76 11.02 5.78
CA LEU A 75 25.75 11.24 4.73
C LEU A 75 26.32 11.28 3.31
N ARG A 76 27.62 11.57 3.13
CA ARG A 76 28.25 11.47 1.80
C ARG A 76 28.14 10.10 1.13
N HIS A 77 27.87 9.04 1.91
CA HIS A 77 27.71 7.68 1.41
C HIS A 77 26.27 7.36 0.97
N THR A 78 25.34 8.29 1.20
CA THR A 78 23.91 8.06 0.91
C THR A 78 23.66 7.94 -0.60
N ARG A 79 22.97 6.86 -0.96
CA ARG A 79 22.49 6.55 -2.31
C ARG A 79 20.97 6.48 -2.38
N HIS A 80 20.34 6.16 -1.26
CA HIS A 80 18.89 6.04 -1.13
C HIS A 80 18.43 7.00 -0.02
N LEU A 81 17.63 8.00 -0.40
CA LEU A 81 17.11 9.00 0.53
C LEU A 81 15.59 9.01 0.47
N CYS A 82 14.95 8.78 1.61
CA CYS A 82 13.51 8.78 1.78
C CYS A 82 13.08 9.78 2.85
N PHE A 83 12.09 10.61 2.52
CA PHE A 83 11.33 11.42 3.47
C PHE A 83 9.95 10.81 3.62
N GLN A 84 9.58 10.38 4.82
CA GLN A 84 8.36 9.62 5.07
C GLN A 84 7.55 10.21 6.22
N ALA A 85 6.24 10.17 6.11
CA ALA A 85 5.32 10.48 7.18
C ALA A 85 4.36 9.31 7.42
N PRO A 86 3.88 9.09 8.65
CA PRO A 86 2.74 8.21 8.88
C PRO A 86 1.49 8.81 8.22
N ILE A 87 0.67 7.97 7.59
CA ILE A 87 -0.57 8.37 6.93
C ILE A 87 -1.72 7.65 7.61
N GLN A 88 -2.16 8.17 8.75
CA GLN A 88 -3.23 7.57 9.56
C GLN A 88 -4.59 8.17 9.25
N LEU A 89 -4.69 9.50 9.19
CA LEU A 89 -5.94 10.23 9.00
C LEU A 89 -5.77 11.26 7.89
N VAL A 90 -6.03 10.88 6.64
CA VAL A 90 -6.13 11.88 5.57
C VAL A 90 -7.47 12.57 5.70
N ARG A 91 -7.46 13.83 6.18
CA ARG A 91 -8.63 14.70 6.17
C ARG A 91 -8.50 15.67 5.00
N PHE A 92 -9.38 15.60 4.03
CA PHE A 92 -9.63 16.47 2.88
C PHE A 92 -8.41 16.98 2.11
N SER A 93 -7.35 17.46 2.78
CA SER A 93 -6.05 17.80 2.23
C SER A 93 -5.05 18.01 3.36
N ARG A 94 -3.79 17.72 3.09
CA ARG A 94 -2.69 18.04 4.00
C ARG A 94 -2.21 19.49 3.83
N CYS A 95 -2.68 20.15 2.77
CA CYS A 95 -2.39 21.55 2.51
C CYS A 95 -3.44 22.44 3.18
N ALA A 96 -3.02 23.17 4.23
CA ALA A 96 -3.87 24.16 4.89
C ALA A 96 -4.42 25.22 3.92
N TYR A 97 -3.65 25.55 2.88
CA TYR A 97 -4.04 26.52 1.85
C TYR A 97 -5.28 26.07 1.06
N TYR A 98 -5.35 24.78 0.71
CA TYR A 98 -6.53 24.25 0.02
C TYR A 98 -7.78 24.25 0.90
N SER A 99 -7.64 23.88 2.17
CA SER A 99 -8.76 23.88 3.13
C SER A 99 -9.42 25.25 3.23
N ILE A 100 -8.61 26.30 3.28
CA ILE A 100 -9.08 27.69 3.33
C ILE A 100 -9.82 28.07 2.06
N PHE A 101 -9.19 27.78 0.90
CA PHE A 101 -9.73 28.08 -0.41
C PHE A 101 -11.10 27.43 -0.64
N ARG A 102 -11.26 26.18 -0.19
CA ARG A 102 -12.54 25.44 -0.29
C ARG A 102 -13.61 26.00 0.63
N MET A 103 -13.23 26.47 1.83
CA MET A 103 -14.19 26.97 2.83
C MET A 103 -14.64 28.41 2.58
N THR A 104 -13.80 29.26 2.02
CA THR A 104 -14.08 30.71 1.88
C THR A 104 -14.53 31.12 0.48
N GLY A 105 -14.36 30.27 -0.53
CA GLY A 105 -14.53 30.69 -1.93
C GLY A 105 -13.52 31.76 -2.35
N MET A 106 -13.46 32.09 -3.64
CA MET A 106 -12.52 33.10 -4.16
C MET A 106 -12.80 34.54 -3.67
N ASP A 107 -14.01 34.81 -3.17
CA ASP A 107 -14.49 36.19 -2.96
C ASP A 107 -14.38 36.69 -1.52
N GLY A 108 -13.94 35.88 -0.59
CA GLY A 108 -13.94 36.22 0.83
C GLY A 108 -12.67 35.88 1.59
N CYS A 109 -11.54 36.54 1.29
CA CYS A 109 -10.35 36.44 2.15
C CYS A 109 -10.63 37.07 3.51
N SER A 110 -11.11 36.27 4.47
CA SER A 110 -11.16 36.70 5.86
C SER A 110 -9.73 36.92 6.39
N PRO A 111 -9.53 37.77 7.40
CA PRO A 111 -8.22 37.94 8.05
C PRO A 111 -7.63 36.60 8.55
N ASP A 112 -8.48 35.66 8.98
CA ASP A 112 -8.08 34.34 9.44
C ASP A 112 -7.52 33.47 8.31
N ALA A 113 -8.12 33.54 7.10
CA ALA A 113 -7.62 32.85 5.93
C ALA A 113 -6.21 33.32 5.53
N MET A 114 -5.93 34.63 5.65
CA MET A 114 -4.59 35.16 5.40
C MET A 114 -3.56 34.65 6.42
N SER A 115 -3.95 34.50 7.69
CA SER A 115 -3.08 33.94 8.72
C SER A 115 -2.67 32.50 8.40
N GLU A 116 -3.60 31.66 7.94
CA GLU A 116 -3.31 30.27 7.57
C GLU A 116 -2.42 30.18 6.32
N VAL A 117 -2.61 31.06 5.32
CA VAL A 117 -1.70 31.14 4.16
C VAL A 117 -0.28 31.46 4.61
N VAL A 118 -0.12 32.39 5.54
CA VAL A 118 1.21 32.74 6.11
C VAL A 118 1.78 31.56 6.87
N ALA A 119 0.99 30.86 7.67
CA ALA A 119 1.40 29.68 8.42
C ALA A 119 1.84 28.54 7.46
N HIS A 120 1.11 28.31 6.37
CA HIS A 120 1.48 27.32 5.38
C HIS A 120 2.81 27.66 4.65
N LYS A 121 3.00 28.93 4.30
CA LYS A 121 4.28 29.39 3.73
C LYS A 121 5.44 29.21 4.72
N GLN A 122 5.21 29.46 6.00
CA GLN A 122 6.23 29.21 7.01
C GLN A 122 6.52 27.72 7.17
N PHE A 123 5.49 26.88 7.20
CA PHE A 123 5.62 25.42 7.20
C PHE A 123 6.52 24.91 6.05
N LEU A 124 6.27 25.37 4.81
CA LEU A 124 7.08 24.96 3.65
C LEU A 124 8.53 25.45 3.75
N ARG A 125 8.76 26.66 4.30
CA ARG A 125 10.12 27.16 4.56
C ARG A 125 10.87 26.34 5.60
N ASP A 126 10.20 25.97 6.68
CA ASP A 126 10.79 25.16 7.74
C ASP A 126 11.16 23.77 7.21
N LEU A 127 10.27 23.16 6.43
CA LEU A 127 10.51 21.90 5.76
C LEU A 127 11.69 22.00 4.79
N GLU A 128 11.73 23.06 3.96
CA GLU A 128 12.82 23.33 3.04
C GLU A 128 14.18 23.47 3.74
N LEU A 129 14.21 24.18 4.86
CA LEU A 129 15.44 24.35 5.66
C LEU A 129 15.96 23.02 6.19
N GLN A 130 15.08 22.15 6.70
CA GLN A 130 15.48 20.84 7.20
C GLN A 130 16.01 19.93 6.08
N VAL A 131 15.31 19.87 4.96
CA VAL A 131 15.72 19.09 3.80
C VAL A 131 17.05 19.60 3.25
N SER A 132 17.25 20.92 3.17
CA SER A 132 18.48 21.55 2.69
C SER A 132 19.68 21.23 3.57
N ARG A 133 19.51 21.08 4.90
CA ARG A 133 20.57 20.63 5.81
C ARG A 133 21.07 19.24 5.44
N ILE A 134 20.18 18.31 5.13
CA ILE A 134 20.55 16.97 4.66
C ILE A 134 21.26 17.05 3.31
N PHE A 135 20.68 17.77 2.35
CA PHE A 135 21.23 17.89 1.02
C PHE A 135 22.65 18.47 0.99
N SER A 136 22.96 19.42 1.89
CA SER A 136 24.30 19.98 2.01
C SER A 136 25.38 18.98 2.46
N CYS A 137 24.97 17.84 3.02
CA CYS A 137 25.87 16.77 3.46
C CYS A 137 26.05 15.66 2.41
N LEU A 138 25.23 15.64 1.36
CA LEU A 138 25.30 14.59 0.33
C LEU A 138 26.39 14.90 -0.70
N ASN A 139 27.03 13.85 -1.20
CA ASN A 139 27.88 14.00 -2.37
C ASN A 139 27.06 14.31 -3.63
N PRO A 140 27.49 15.25 -4.47
CA PRO A 140 26.88 15.42 -5.78
C PRO A 140 26.91 14.11 -6.59
N HIS A 141 25.89 13.86 -7.38
CA HIS A 141 25.75 12.68 -8.25
C HIS A 141 25.71 11.31 -7.53
N SER A 142 25.56 11.29 -6.19
CA SER A 142 25.58 10.04 -5.43
C SER A 142 24.22 9.35 -5.35
N LEU A 143 23.11 10.12 -5.34
CA LEU A 143 21.78 9.55 -5.20
C LEU A 143 21.38 8.71 -6.43
N ARG A 144 20.83 7.51 -6.11
CA ARG A 144 20.20 6.60 -7.06
C ARG A 144 18.70 6.52 -6.84
N THR A 145 18.28 6.65 -5.58
CA THR A 145 16.87 6.62 -5.19
C THR A 145 16.52 7.86 -4.39
N PHE A 146 15.44 8.51 -4.79
CA PHE A 146 14.84 9.59 -4.02
C PHE A 146 13.36 9.32 -3.82
N GLU A 147 12.92 9.39 -2.54
CA GLU A 147 11.54 9.16 -2.16
C GLU A 147 11.00 10.33 -1.34
N TRP A 148 9.90 10.89 -1.80
CA TRP A 148 9.12 11.91 -1.11
C TRP A 148 7.76 11.33 -0.73
N LYS A 149 7.68 10.75 0.47
CA LYS A 149 6.47 10.09 1.00
C LYS A 149 5.83 10.88 2.13
N LEU A 150 5.88 12.18 2.06
CA LEU A 150 5.27 13.04 3.07
C LEU A 150 3.78 13.31 2.80
N GLY A 151 3.30 13.11 1.58
CA GLY A 151 1.93 13.45 1.20
C GLY A 151 1.63 14.92 1.37
N THR A 152 2.60 15.80 1.10
CA THR A 152 2.47 17.26 1.17
C THR A 152 3.17 17.92 -0.01
N CYS A 153 2.97 19.23 -0.16
CA CYS A 153 3.62 20.02 -1.18
C CYS A 153 5.13 19.85 -1.12
N VAL A 154 5.76 19.74 -2.27
CA VAL A 154 7.21 19.66 -2.38
C VAL A 154 7.78 21.09 -2.43
N PRO A 155 8.76 21.43 -1.57
CA PRO A 155 9.46 22.71 -1.68
C PRO A 155 10.06 22.92 -3.06
N THR A 156 9.92 24.13 -3.60
CA THR A 156 10.34 24.46 -4.97
C THR A 156 11.82 24.24 -5.21
N SER A 157 12.67 24.53 -4.22
CA SER A 157 14.12 24.32 -4.27
C SER A 157 14.55 22.87 -4.52
N ILE A 158 13.65 21.89 -4.36
CA ILE A 158 13.97 20.49 -4.59
C ILE A 158 13.83 20.12 -6.07
N PHE A 159 12.70 20.49 -6.70
CA PHE A 159 12.29 20.01 -8.02
C PHE A 159 12.14 21.11 -9.10
N GLU A 160 12.50 22.36 -8.83
CA GLU A 160 12.57 23.37 -9.90
C GLU A 160 13.66 23.03 -10.93
N ALA A 161 13.64 23.73 -12.05
CA ALA A 161 14.61 23.51 -13.14
C ALA A 161 16.06 23.72 -12.70
N ASP A 162 16.29 24.59 -11.73
CA ASP A 162 17.57 24.82 -11.06
C ASP A 162 17.61 24.25 -9.63
N GLY A 163 16.61 23.43 -9.27
CA GLY A 163 16.49 22.81 -7.97
C GLY A 163 17.59 21.78 -7.67
N TYR A 164 17.67 21.40 -6.41
CA TYR A 164 18.76 20.54 -5.92
C TYR A 164 18.90 19.23 -6.70
N LEU A 165 17.80 18.52 -6.95
CA LEU A 165 17.87 17.22 -7.62
C LEU A 165 18.33 17.35 -9.07
N ALA A 166 17.77 18.28 -9.82
CA ALA A 166 18.15 18.52 -11.21
C ALA A 166 19.62 18.92 -11.35
N ARG A 167 20.10 19.77 -10.44
CA ARG A 167 21.45 20.33 -10.50
C ARG A 167 22.53 19.42 -9.93
N TYR A 168 22.24 18.75 -8.82
CA TYR A 168 23.27 18.01 -8.07
C TYR A 168 23.08 16.50 -8.07
N GLN A 169 21.90 15.98 -8.44
CA GLN A 169 21.60 14.55 -8.40
C GLN A 169 20.95 14.02 -9.70
N PRO A 170 21.50 14.30 -10.89
CA PRO A 170 20.87 13.94 -12.17
C PRO A 170 20.87 12.43 -12.45
N HIS A 171 21.55 11.61 -11.63
CA HIS A 171 21.71 10.17 -11.83
C HIS A 171 20.70 9.32 -11.01
N ILE A 172 19.58 9.91 -10.62
CA ILE A 172 18.49 9.19 -9.96
C ILE A 172 17.90 8.18 -10.94
N GLU A 173 17.83 6.91 -10.48
CA GLU A 173 17.27 5.78 -11.22
C GLU A 173 15.85 5.44 -10.74
N HIS A 174 15.57 5.65 -9.44
CA HIS A 174 14.28 5.38 -8.82
C HIS A 174 13.73 6.63 -8.16
N LEU A 175 12.53 7.04 -8.57
CA LEU A 175 11.84 8.21 -8.07
C LEU A 175 10.44 7.84 -7.56
N ASN A 176 10.20 8.09 -6.27
CA ASN A 176 8.91 7.82 -5.65
C ASN A 176 8.37 9.10 -4.99
N LEU A 177 7.25 9.59 -5.48
CA LEU A 177 6.62 10.83 -5.06
C LEU A 177 5.21 10.54 -4.53
N LEU A 178 4.92 10.99 -3.33
CA LEU A 178 3.58 11.11 -2.78
C LEU A 178 3.36 12.58 -2.44
N THR A 179 2.63 13.26 -3.30
CA THR A 179 2.37 14.71 -3.19
C THR A 179 0.95 14.96 -2.69
N ASP A 180 0.72 16.15 -2.15
CA ASP A 180 -0.63 16.64 -1.94
C ASP A 180 -1.13 17.32 -3.21
N GLY A 181 -1.84 16.59 -4.05
CA GLY A 181 -2.41 17.13 -5.29
C GLY A 181 -3.41 18.27 -5.10
N THR A 182 -3.77 18.61 -3.86
CA THR A 182 -4.71 19.70 -3.57
C THR A 182 -4.03 21.06 -3.46
N CYS A 183 -2.71 21.12 -3.32
CA CYS A 183 -2.00 22.36 -3.04
C CYS A 183 -1.85 23.26 -4.27
N PHE A 184 -2.40 24.45 -4.18
CA PHE A 184 -2.29 25.47 -5.23
C PHE A 184 -0.86 25.99 -5.45
N HIS A 185 0.03 25.86 -4.46
CA HIS A 185 1.44 26.21 -4.57
C HIS A 185 2.29 25.15 -5.27
N ALA A 186 1.82 23.91 -5.38
CA ALA A 186 2.52 22.85 -6.11
C ALA A 186 2.68 23.14 -7.62
N ARG A 187 1.97 24.15 -8.12
CA ARG A 187 1.94 24.50 -9.54
C ARG A 187 3.31 24.79 -10.15
N HIS A 188 4.30 25.18 -9.37
CA HIS A 188 5.59 25.65 -9.90
C HIS A 188 6.77 24.75 -9.58
N GLY A 189 6.62 23.83 -8.62
CA GLY A 189 7.76 23.15 -8.00
C GLY A 189 8.32 21.91 -8.71
N LEU A 190 7.73 21.44 -9.81
CA LEU A 190 8.10 20.17 -10.43
C LEU A 190 8.73 20.29 -11.82
N GLY A 191 9.07 21.49 -12.25
CA GLY A 191 9.65 21.75 -13.58
C GLY A 191 10.98 21.06 -13.85
N GLY A 192 11.76 20.76 -12.82
CA GLY A 192 13.05 20.05 -12.92
C GLY A 192 12.94 18.55 -13.16
N LEU A 193 11.74 17.94 -13.04
CA LEU A 193 11.57 16.51 -13.30
C LEU A 193 12.03 16.10 -14.70
N SER A 194 11.81 16.94 -15.71
CA SER A 194 12.24 16.67 -17.09
C SER A 194 13.76 16.65 -17.29
N GLN A 195 14.53 17.11 -16.28
CA GLN A 195 16.00 17.06 -16.30
C GLN A 195 16.56 15.74 -15.74
N LEU A 196 15.76 14.98 -15.01
CA LEU A 196 16.12 13.65 -14.52
C LEU A 196 15.96 12.64 -15.66
N ARG A 197 17.05 12.35 -16.38
CA ARG A 197 17.02 11.57 -17.63
C ARG A 197 17.47 10.11 -17.47
N THR A 198 17.70 9.67 -16.25
CA THR A 198 18.22 8.31 -15.97
C THR A 198 17.21 7.47 -15.19
N VAL A 199 16.00 7.98 -14.97
CA VAL A 199 14.99 7.31 -14.15
C VAL A 199 14.42 6.12 -14.90
N LYS A 200 14.53 4.95 -14.28
CA LYS A 200 14.00 3.67 -14.76
C LYS A 200 12.67 3.32 -14.10
N ASP A 201 12.50 3.79 -12.87
CA ASP A 201 11.31 3.52 -12.07
C ASP A 201 10.74 4.84 -11.53
N LEU A 202 9.52 5.16 -11.96
CA LEU A 202 8.74 6.28 -11.46
C LEU A 202 7.49 5.77 -10.76
N LYS A 203 7.35 6.15 -9.50
CA LYS A 203 6.07 6.10 -8.79
C LYS A 203 5.67 7.51 -8.38
N TRP A 204 4.47 7.96 -8.76
CA TRP A 204 3.95 9.27 -8.36
C TRP A 204 2.46 9.17 -8.07
N ASP A 205 2.12 9.31 -6.78
CA ASP A 205 0.74 9.34 -6.27
C ASP A 205 0.38 10.75 -5.80
N GLY A 206 -0.88 11.14 -5.91
CA GLY A 206 -1.40 12.43 -5.46
C GLY A 206 -1.39 13.54 -6.51
N ILE A 207 -1.38 13.20 -7.80
CA ILE A 207 -1.46 14.17 -8.89
C ILE A 207 -2.88 14.68 -9.05
N GLN A 208 -3.06 16.00 -9.12
CA GLN A 208 -4.37 16.63 -9.29
C GLN A 208 -4.39 17.78 -10.29
N HIS A 209 -3.31 18.55 -10.40
CA HIS A 209 -3.28 19.78 -11.18
C HIS A 209 -2.71 19.58 -12.58
N ARG A 210 -3.15 20.46 -13.52
CA ARG A 210 -2.68 20.45 -14.91
C ARG A 210 -1.16 20.63 -15.01
N GLU A 211 -0.59 21.46 -14.17
CA GLU A 211 0.84 21.76 -14.14
C GLU A 211 1.68 20.54 -13.72
N GLU A 212 1.15 19.72 -12.81
CA GLU A 212 1.78 18.44 -12.43
C GLU A 212 1.73 17.46 -13.60
N VAL A 213 0.60 17.40 -14.31
CA VAL A 213 0.43 16.58 -15.51
C VAL A 213 1.41 17.01 -16.61
N GLU A 214 1.60 18.30 -16.84
CA GLU A 214 2.59 18.79 -17.82
C GLU A 214 4.03 18.48 -17.38
N SER A 215 4.33 18.52 -16.08
CA SER A 215 5.62 18.11 -15.52
C SER A 215 5.85 16.61 -15.73
N LEU A 216 4.85 15.76 -15.46
CA LEU A 216 4.88 14.33 -15.74
C LEU A 216 5.06 14.06 -17.23
N ARG A 217 4.32 14.75 -18.09
CA ARG A 217 4.44 14.62 -19.55
C ARG A 217 5.83 14.99 -20.05
N GLY A 218 6.41 16.08 -19.52
CA GLY A 218 7.79 16.49 -19.80
C GLY A 218 8.80 15.41 -19.37
N PHE A 219 8.61 14.83 -18.19
CA PHE A 219 9.41 13.73 -17.69
C PHE A 219 9.32 12.48 -18.58
N LEU A 220 8.10 12.05 -18.93
CA LEU A 220 7.87 10.89 -19.77
C LEU A 220 8.52 11.05 -21.16
N ARG A 221 8.46 12.23 -21.76
CA ARG A 221 9.15 12.52 -23.04
C ARG A 221 10.65 12.31 -22.98
N CYS A 222 11.27 12.53 -21.83
CA CYS A 222 12.70 12.36 -21.66
C CYS A 222 13.12 10.93 -21.28
N ASN A 223 12.21 10.12 -20.70
CA ASN A 223 12.55 8.83 -20.09
C ASN A 223 11.84 7.62 -20.74
N HIS A 224 10.82 7.82 -21.59
CA HIS A 224 9.97 6.72 -22.10
C HIS A 224 10.74 5.54 -22.72
N SER A 225 11.91 5.78 -23.34
CA SER A 225 12.66 4.75 -24.05
C SER A 225 13.35 3.74 -23.14
N HIS A 226 13.64 4.11 -21.88
CA HIS A 226 14.36 3.25 -20.92
C HIS A 226 13.61 3.06 -19.59
N LEU A 227 12.38 3.60 -19.48
CA LEU A 227 11.54 3.43 -18.32
C LEU A 227 11.09 1.97 -18.22
N GLU A 228 11.42 1.32 -17.10
CA GLU A 228 11.11 -0.08 -16.80
C GLU A 228 9.83 -0.25 -15.98
N SER A 229 9.55 0.72 -15.09
CA SER A 229 8.39 0.75 -14.20
C SER A 229 7.76 2.13 -14.18
N LEU A 230 6.44 2.18 -14.34
CA LEU A 230 5.64 3.41 -14.26
C LEU A 230 4.41 3.18 -13.39
N SER A 231 4.32 3.91 -12.28
CA SER A 231 3.15 3.95 -11.41
C SER A 231 2.68 5.39 -11.24
N VAL A 232 1.44 5.68 -11.67
CA VAL A 232 0.88 7.04 -11.64
C VAL A 232 -0.52 6.99 -11.03
N GLY A 233 -0.70 7.75 -9.94
CA GLY A 233 -1.95 7.87 -9.20
C GLY A 233 -2.47 9.31 -9.17
N PHE A 234 -3.72 9.48 -9.61
CA PHE A 234 -4.43 10.75 -9.57
C PHE A 234 -5.36 10.81 -8.35
N THR A 235 -5.56 12.00 -7.80
CA THR A 235 -6.63 12.20 -6.82
C THR A 235 -7.96 12.45 -7.53
N PRO A 236 -9.09 11.96 -7.02
CA PRO A 236 -10.39 12.25 -7.58
C PRO A 236 -10.64 13.75 -7.61
N SER A 237 -10.81 14.30 -8.77
CA SER A 237 -11.19 15.70 -8.97
C SER A 237 -11.92 15.86 -10.30
N ALA A 238 -12.63 16.97 -10.45
CA ALA A 238 -13.27 17.29 -11.72
C ALA A 238 -12.27 17.36 -12.89
N PHE A 239 -11.01 17.74 -12.62
CA PHE A 239 -9.95 17.75 -13.61
C PHE A 239 -9.45 16.33 -13.92
N ALA A 240 -9.24 15.49 -12.91
CA ALA A 240 -8.82 14.10 -13.10
C ALA A 240 -9.83 13.30 -13.94
N ASN A 241 -11.14 13.54 -13.76
CA ASN A 241 -12.18 12.91 -14.55
C ASN A 241 -12.11 13.28 -16.05
N SER A 242 -11.52 14.41 -16.42
CA SER A 242 -11.30 14.82 -17.80
C SER A 242 -9.97 14.37 -18.38
N LEU A 243 -9.05 13.89 -17.52
CA LEU A 243 -7.71 13.49 -17.91
C LEU A 243 -7.71 12.05 -18.43
N SER A 244 -7.24 11.89 -19.66
CA SER A 244 -7.06 10.56 -20.25
C SER A 244 -5.59 10.21 -20.44
N TRP A 245 -5.31 8.92 -20.51
CA TRP A 245 -3.99 8.42 -20.87
C TRP A 245 -3.45 9.08 -22.15
N ASN A 246 -4.30 9.28 -23.14
CA ASN A 246 -3.94 9.93 -24.41
C ASN A 246 -3.36 11.33 -24.20
N HIS A 247 -3.86 12.08 -23.21
CA HIS A 247 -3.29 13.40 -22.87
C HIS A 247 -1.87 13.27 -22.30
N LEU A 248 -1.59 12.25 -21.50
CA LEU A 248 -0.23 12.03 -20.96
C LEU A 248 0.78 11.69 -22.05
N VAL A 249 0.41 10.83 -22.98
CA VAL A 249 1.34 10.36 -24.05
C VAL A 249 1.35 11.25 -25.30
N GLY A 250 0.57 12.34 -25.30
CA GLY A 250 0.62 13.33 -26.37
C GLY A 250 -0.29 13.06 -27.56
N LEU A 251 -1.28 12.17 -27.43
CA LEU A 251 -2.24 11.84 -28.50
C LEU A 251 -3.55 12.66 -28.45
N GLY A 252 -3.61 13.72 -27.65
CA GLY A 252 -4.85 14.52 -27.47
C GLY A 252 -5.21 15.37 -28.68
N PRO A 253 -6.52 15.53 -29.00
CA PRO A 253 -7.00 16.40 -30.07
C PRO A 253 -7.08 17.85 -29.59
N GLY A 254 -5.99 18.59 -29.47
CA GLY A 254 -6.20 19.93 -28.93
C GLY A 254 -5.14 20.99 -29.11
N ASP A 255 -3.92 20.65 -29.31
CA ASP A 255 -2.88 21.67 -29.48
C ASP A 255 -2.55 21.85 -30.96
N GLY A 256 -3.26 22.77 -31.60
CA GLY A 256 -3.18 23.08 -33.02
C GLY A 256 -1.82 23.57 -33.53
N VAL A 257 -0.72 23.35 -32.83
CA VAL A 257 0.60 23.90 -33.17
C VAL A 257 1.68 22.82 -33.42
N CYS A 258 1.48 21.55 -33.07
CA CYS A 258 2.52 20.56 -33.35
C CYS A 258 1.96 19.37 -34.15
N ARG A 259 2.19 19.40 -35.46
CA ARG A 259 1.73 18.40 -36.47
C ARG A 259 2.60 17.13 -36.55
N THR A 260 3.41 16.81 -35.55
CA THR A 260 4.11 15.52 -35.52
C THR A 260 3.58 14.71 -34.34
N PRO A 261 2.68 13.73 -34.58
CA PRO A 261 2.32 12.76 -33.57
C PRO A 261 3.48 11.80 -33.37
N THR A 262 4.53 12.21 -32.67
CA THR A 262 5.48 11.24 -32.11
C THR A 262 4.78 10.65 -30.89
N SER A 263 4.03 9.57 -31.13
CA SER A 263 3.49 8.77 -30.03
C SER A 263 4.66 8.29 -29.17
N MET A 264 4.59 8.54 -27.86
CA MET A 264 5.60 8.00 -26.94
C MET A 264 5.40 6.48 -26.87
N THR A 265 6.43 5.72 -27.20
CA THR A 265 6.46 4.28 -27.02
C THR A 265 7.31 3.93 -25.81
N PHE A 266 6.93 2.89 -25.08
CA PHE A 266 7.62 2.44 -23.87
C PHE A 266 8.21 1.04 -24.06
N PRO A 267 9.31 0.88 -24.84
CA PRO A 267 9.82 -0.42 -25.25
C PRO A 267 10.41 -1.25 -24.09
N SER A 268 10.84 -0.60 -23.02
CA SER A 268 11.46 -1.26 -21.86
C SER A 268 10.48 -1.46 -20.69
N LEU A 269 9.22 -1.01 -20.82
CA LEU A 269 8.26 -1.04 -19.72
C LEU A 269 7.80 -2.46 -19.43
N THR A 270 8.09 -2.90 -18.22
CA THR A 270 7.69 -4.21 -17.69
C THR A 270 6.60 -4.12 -16.64
N GLN A 271 6.46 -2.97 -15.98
CA GLN A 271 5.47 -2.74 -14.93
C GLN A 271 4.72 -1.45 -15.19
N LEU A 272 3.39 -1.53 -15.23
CA LEU A 272 2.50 -0.39 -15.38
C LEU A 272 1.43 -0.40 -14.29
N SER A 273 1.35 0.67 -13.52
CA SER A 273 0.30 0.88 -12.53
C SER A 273 -0.36 2.24 -12.76
N LEU A 274 -1.65 2.22 -12.99
CA LEU A 274 -2.47 3.42 -13.23
C LEU A 274 -3.61 3.47 -12.21
N SER A 275 -3.81 4.62 -11.59
CA SER A 275 -4.90 4.84 -10.66
C SER A 275 -5.67 6.11 -11.04
N GLN A 276 -6.99 5.99 -11.18
CA GLN A 276 -7.93 7.09 -11.41
C GLN A 276 -7.65 7.93 -12.66
N ILE A 277 -7.16 7.31 -13.72
CA ILE A 277 -7.00 7.93 -15.04
C ILE A 277 -7.93 7.28 -16.06
N THR A 278 -8.60 8.09 -16.86
CA THR A 278 -9.48 7.60 -17.93
C THR A 278 -8.65 6.89 -19.01
N LEU A 279 -8.92 5.61 -19.21
CA LEU A 279 -8.27 4.81 -20.24
C LEU A 279 -8.89 5.08 -21.61
N PRO A 280 -8.13 4.94 -22.71
CA PRO A 280 -8.65 5.21 -24.04
C PRO A 280 -9.78 4.24 -24.39
N SER A 281 -10.85 4.78 -24.96
CA SER A 281 -11.99 3.99 -25.44
C SER A 281 -11.72 3.24 -26.76
N HIS A 282 -10.67 3.65 -27.48
CA HIS A 282 -10.17 2.99 -28.67
C HIS A 282 -8.66 2.85 -28.52
N PHE A 283 -8.16 1.64 -28.61
CA PHE A 283 -6.71 1.46 -28.71
C PHE A 283 -6.28 1.88 -30.11
N PRO A 284 -5.41 2.87 -30.25
CA PRO A 284 -4.61 2.97 -31.42
C PRO A 284 -3.72 1.71 -31.43
N SER A 285 -3.89 0.90 -32.46
CA SER A 285 -3.07 -0.25 -32.73
C SER A 285 -1.61 0.06 -32.42
N ASP A 286 -0.98 -0.74 -31.53
CA ASP A 286 0.47 -0.91 -31.33
C ASP A 286 1.35 0.31 -31.00
N GLU A 287 0.82 1.55 -30.93
CA GLU A 287 1.66 2.73 -30.93
C GLU A 287 2.09 3.23 -29.54
N CYS A 288 1.36 2.90 -28.44
CA CYS A 288 1.65 3.45 -27.12
C CYS A 288 2.17 2.42 -26.11
N PHE A 289 1.69 1.18 -26.17
CA PHE A 289 2.11 0.11 -25.27
C PHE A 289 2.59 -1.10 -26.01
N THR A 290 3.77 -1.55 -25.67
CA THR A 290 4.25 -2.87 -26.05
C THR A 290 3.79 -3.88 -25.00
N PHE A 291 2.52 -4.30 -25.05
CA PHE A 291 1.97 -5.26 -24.06
C PHE A 291 2.76 -6.56 -23.96
N HIS A 292 3.49 -6.95 -25.00
CA HIS A 292 4.34 -8.15 -24.99
C HIS A 292 5.57 -8.01 -24.06
N THR A 293 6.01 -6.80 -23.70
CA THR A 293 7.07 -6.59 -22.71
C THR A 293 6.52 -6.50 -21.29
N LEU A 294 5.21 -6.18 -21.14
CA LEU A 294 4.61 -5.96 -19.86
C LEU A 294 4.44 -7.27 -19.08
N ARG A 295 4.93 -7.30 -17.85
CA ARG A 295 4.83 -8.42 -16.91
C ARG A 295 3.85 -8.15 -15.77
N SER A 296 3.67 -6.89 -15.40
CA SER A 296 2.76 -6.48 -14.33
C SER A 296 1.88 -5.33 -14.79
N LEU A 297 0.57 -5.52 -14.67
CA LEU A 297 -0.44 -4.51 -14.95
C LEU A 297 -1.31 -4.29 -13.70
N SER A 298 -1.38 -3.04 -13.24
CA SER A 298 -2.25 -2.61 -12.15
C SER A 298 -3.15 -1.48 -12.63
N LEU A 299 -4.45 -1.67 -12.55
CA LEU A 299 -5.47 -0.69 -12.91
C LEU A 299 -6.37 -0.48 -11.68
N ARG A 300 -6.34 0.72 -11.10
CA ARG A 300 -7.09 1.03 -9.88
C ARG A 300 -8.09 2.15 -10.16
N TYR A 301 -9.38 1.82 -10.17
CA TYR A 301 -10.47 2.78 -10.37
C TYR A 301 -10.30 3.65 -11.63
N CYS A 302 -9.83 3.03 -12.70
CA CYS A 302 -9.63 3.72 -13.99
C CYS A 302 -10.89 3.65 -14.83
N PRO A 303 -11.55 4.77 -15.17
CA PRO A 303 -12.69 4.74 -16.09
C PRO A 303 -12.31 4.05 -17.42
N ASN A 304 -13.21 3.23 -17.97
CA ASN A 304 -13.04 2.38 -19.16
C ASN A 304 -12.07 1.19 -18.98
N GLN A 305 -11.66 0.80 -17.77
CA GLN A 305 -10.74 -0.33 -17.61
C GLN A 305 -11.33 -1.67 -18.07
N LEU A 306 -12.63 -1.92 -17.84
CA LEU A 306 -13.29 -3.14 -18.35
C LEU A 306 -13.27 -3.19 -19.88
N ARG A 307 -13.47 -2.05 -20.53
CA ARG A 307 -13.36 -1.95 -21.98
C ARG A 307 -11.94 -2.22 -22.47
N LEU A 308 -10.93 -1.72 -21.76
CA LEU A 308 -9.53 -2.04 -22.05
C LEU A 308 -9.27 -3.54 -21.98
N LEU A 309 -9.65 -4.19 -20.88
CA LEU A 309 -9.49 -5.63 -20.70
C LEU A 309 -10.22 -6.43 -21.80
N HIS A 310 -11.43 -6.00 -22.19
CA HIS A 310 -12.14 -6.60 -23.31
C HIS A 310 -11.39 -6.45 -24.65
N LEU A 311 -10.77 -5.30 -24.91
CA LEU A 311 -9.98 -5.11 -26.14
C LEU A 311 -8.71 -6.00 -26.12
N LEU A 312 -8.02 -6.06 -24.99
CA LEU A 312 -6.85 -6.90 -24.82
C LEU A 312 -7.17 -8.39 -24.97
N SER A 313 -8.34 -8.85 -24.52
CA SER A 313 -8.74 -10.25 -24.67
C SER A 313 -8.85 -10.72 -26.12
N LYS A 314 -8.95 -9.79 -27.08
CA LYS A 314 -8.98 -10.09 -28.52
C LYS A 314 -7.59 -10.26 -29.14
N GLU A 315 -6.54 -9.95 -28.40
CA GLU A 315 -5.16 -10.01 -28.86
C GLU A 315 -4.29 -10.86 -27.90
N PRO A 316 -4.64 -12.13 -27.69
CA PRO A 316 -4.03 -12.99 -26.66
C PRO A 316 -2.51 -13.15 -26.83
N ASP A 317 -2.00 -13.20 -28.06
CA ASP A 317 -0.59 -13.38 -28.37
C ASP A 317 0.29 -12.21 -27.88
N LYS A 318 -0.33 -11.06 -27.60
CA LYS A 318 0.39 -9.88 -27.09
C LYS A 318 0.47 -9.85 -25.55
N ILE A 319 -0.22 -10.75 -24.85
CA ILE A 319 -0.33 -10.71 -23.39
C ILE A 319 0.66 -11.68 -22.76
N GLN A 320 1.56 -11.17 -21.90
CA GLN A 320 2.56 -11.98 -21.19
C GLN A 320 2.64 -11.57 -19.71
N LEU A 321 1.47 -11.42 -19.06
CA LEU A 321 1.43 -10.94 -17.68
C LEU A 321 1.74 -12.05 -16.68
N ASP A 322 2.64 -11.74 -15.74
CA ASP A 322 2.87 -12.52 -14.52
C ASP A 322 1.97 -12.02 -13.36
N SER A 323 1.58 -10.73 -13.39
CA SER A 323 0.81 -10.09 -12.33
C SER A 323 -0.28 -9.18 -12.89
N LEU A 324 -1.50 -9.35 -12.41
CA LEU A 324 -2.64 -8.48 -12.70
C LEU A 324 -3.26 -7.97 -11.41
N GLU A 325 -3.39 -6.66 -11.28
CA GLU A 325 -4.20 -6.01 -10.25
C GLU A 325 -5.30 -5.19 -10.93
N SER A 326 -6.55 -5.37 -10.52
CA SER A 326 -7.70 -4.65 -11.06
C SER A 326 -8.66 -4.28 -9.93
N CYS A 327 -8.77 -2.98 -9.66
CA CYS A 327 -9.72 -2.42 -8.70
C CYS A 327 -10.73 -1.58 -9.46
N PHE A 328 -12.02 -1.87 -9.34
CA PHE A 328 -13.05 -1.12 -10.04
C PHE A 328 -14.37 -1.07 -9.28
N ASP A 329 -15.11 -0.01 -9.54
CA ASP A 329 -16.49 0.16 -9.10
C ASP A 329 -17.41 0.06 -10.30
N PHE A 330 -18.32 -0.93 -10.25
CA PHE A 330 -19.23 -1.21 -11.37
C PHE A 330 -20.21 -0.08 -11.67
N LEU A 331 -20.50 0.77 -10.69
CA LEU A 331 -21.36 1.95 -10.91
C LEU A 331 -20.70 3.02 -11.79
N GLN A 332 -19.37 3.03 -11.83
CA GLN A 332 -18.58 4.01 -12.58
C GLN A 332 -18.14 3.48 -13.96
N ASP A 333 -18.27 2.19 -14.22
CA ASP A 333 -17.79 1.57 -15.46
C ASP A 333 -18.93 1.20 -16.43
N ASP A 334 -18.57 0.86 -17.65
CA ASP A 334 -19.53 0.51 -18.70
C ASP A 334 -20.10 -0.91 -18.50
N HIS A 335 -21.35 -1.01 -18.05
CA HIS A 335 -22.07 -2.27 -17.80
C HIS A 335 -22.07 -3.25 -18.98
N ARG A 336 -21.87 -2.76 -20.22
CA ARG A 336 -21.77 -3.61 -21.42
C ARG A 336 -20.56 -4.53 -21.41
N HIS A 337 -19.59 -4.27 -20.55
CA HIS A 337 -18.35 -5.03 -20.44
C HIS A 337 -18.26 -5.83 -19.12
N ALA A 338 -19.36 -6.16 -18.47
CA ALA A 338 -19.37 -6.92 -17.21
C ALA A 338 -18.56 -8.24 -17.28
N ASN A 339 -18.56 -8.93 -18.41
CA ASN A 339 -17.81 -10.17 -18.60
C ASN A 339 -16.34 -9.95 -19.05
N ALA A 340 -15.88 -8.70 -19.14
CA ALA A 340 -14.56 -8.41 -19.70
C ALA A 340 -13.42 -9.03 -18.89
N ILE A 341 -13.53 -9.06 -17.57
CA ILE A 341 -12.50 -9.66 -16.71
C ILE A 341 -12.40 -11.16 -16.94
N SER A 342 -13.53 -11.87 -17.04
CA SER A 342 -13.57 -13.31 -17.33
C SER A 342 -12.97 -13.61 -18.69
N GLN A 343 -13.38 -12.87 -19.73
CA GLN A 343 -12.86 -13.01 -21.09
C GLN A 343 -11.35 -12.74 -21.16
N PHE A 344 -10.88 -11.72 -20.42
CA PHE A 344 -9.46 -11.39 -20.35
C PHE A 344 -8.67 -12.52 -19.69
N LEU A 345 -9.11 -13.03 -18.54
CA LEU A 345 -8.44 -14.14 -17.86
C LEU A 345 -8.43 -15.42 -18.72
N LEU A 346 -9.46 -15.69 -19.50
CA LEU A 346 -9.52 -16.84 -20.42
C LEU A 346 -8.64 -16.68 -21.65
N SER A 347 -8.23 -15.45 -21.99
CA SER A 347 -7.52 -15.20 -23.26
C SER A 347 -6.03 -15.56 -23.23
N PHE A 348 -5.41 -15.69 -22.04
CA PHE A 348 -3.98 -16.03 -21.92
C PHE A 348 -3.74 -16.99 -20.75
N ASN A 349 -2.49 -17.44 -20.58
CA ASN A 349 -2.08 -18.34 -19.50
C ASN A 349 -0.80 -17.83 -18.82
N GLY A 350 -0.49 -18.37 -17.64
CA GLY A 350 0.80 -18.12 -16.99
C GLY A 350 0.76 -17.08 -15.88
N LEU A 351 -0.41 -16.51 -15.55
CA LEU A 351 -0.55 -15.55 -14.45
C LEU A 351 -0.13 -16.19 -13.11
N ARG A 352 0.71 -15.49 -12.36
CA ARG A 352 1.22 -15.90 -11.05
C ARG A 352 0.52 -15.18 -9.91
N ASN A 353 0.17 -13.91 -10.13
CA ASN A 353 -0.42 -13.05 -9.12
C ASN A 353 -1.69 -12.41 -9.67
N LEU A 354 -2.81 -12.65 -9.01
CA LEU A 354 -4.09 -12.07 -9.37
C LEU A 354 -4.65 -11.32 -8.16
N TYR A 355 -4.88 -10.01 -8.34
CA TYR A 355 -5.44 -9.14 -7.32
C TYR A 355 -6.68 -8.46 -7.88
N LEU A 356 -7.83 -8.72 -7.28
CA LEU A 356 -9.12 -8.18 -7.71
C LEU A 356 -9.85 -7.53 -6.55
N HIS A 357 -10.24 -6.27 -6.74
CA HIS A 357 -11.19 -5.57 -5.89
C HIS A 357 -12.36 -5.10 -6.75
N MET A 358 -13.56 -5.52 -6.37
CA MET A 358 -14.79 -5.22 -7.11
C MET A 358 -15.81 -4.63 -6.14
N SER A 359 -16.25 -3.40 -6.44
CA SER A 359 -17.34 -2.76 -5.73
C SER A 359 -18.61 -2.79 -6.59
N ASN A 360 -19.74 -3.07 -5.97
CA ASN A 360 -21.07 -3.07 -6.62
C ASN A 360 -21.20 -3.98 -7.86
N PHE A 361 -20.36 -5.00 -7.93
CA PHE A 361 -20.36 -5.88 -9.09
C PHE A 361 -21.51 -6.89 -9.02
N PRO A 362 -22.19 -7.20 -10.15
CA PRO A 362 -23.19 -8.27 -10.17
C PRO A 362 -22.49 -9.61 -9.87
N PRO A 363 -23.21 -10.58 -9.29
CA PRO A 363 -22.63 -11.88 -9.01
C PRO A 363 -21.91 -12.45 -10.24
N LEU A 364 -20.63 -12.78 -10.08
CA LEU A 364 -19.83 -13.35 -11.15
C LEU A 364 -20.31 -14.75 -11.50
N GLY A 365 -20.45 -15.02 -12.78
CA GLY A 365 -20.86 -16.33 -13.29
C GLY A 365 -19.73 -17.36 -13.30
N SER A 366 -20.07 -18.58 -13.74
CA SER A 366 -19.12 -19.69 -13.93
C SER A 366 -17.89 -19.34 -14.78
N ASP A 367 -18.06 -18.46 -15.77
CA ASP A 367 -17.00 -18.04 -16.68
C ASP A 367 -15.84 -17.34 -15.95
N PHE A 368 -16.14 -16.66 -14.83
CA PHE A 368 -15.09 -16.06 -14.01
C PHE A 368 -14.25 -17.11 -13.27
N VAL A 369 -14.90 -18.13 -12.70
CA VAL A 369 -14.25 -19.26 -12.06
C VAL A 369 -13.37 -20.00 -13.06
N GLU A 370 -13.85 -20.24 -14.28
CA GLU A 370 -13.05 -20.82 -15.36
C GLU A 370 -11.87 -19.92 -15.79
N GLY A 371 -12.06 -18.60 -15.76
CA GLY A 371 -10.99 -17.64 -15.99
C GLY A 371 -9.84 -17.78 -14.97
N ILE A 372 -10.14 -17.86 -13.69
CA ILE A 372 -9.13 -18.14 -12.65
C ILE A 372 -8.51 -19.52 -12.88
N ARG A 373 -9.33 -20.52 -13.17
CA ARG A 373 -8.91 -21.92 -13.39
C ARG A 373 -7.92 -22.06 -14.54
N ALA A 374 -8.01 -21.25 -15.58
CA ALA A 374 -7.05 -21.23 -16.69
C ALA A 374 -5.61 -20.99 -16.21
N HIS A 375 -5.43 -20.31 -15.08
CA HIS A 375 -4.12 -20.01 -14.48
C HIS A 375 -3.74 -20.93 -13.31
N ARG A 376 -4.55 -21.95 -12.95
CA ARG A 376 -4.36 -22.78 -11.76
C ARG A 376 -2.97 -23.41 -11.62
N ALA A 377 -2.30 -23.70 -12.73
CA ALA A 377 -0.97 -24.32 -12.72
C ALA A 377 0.16 -23.34 -12.35
N THR A 378 -0.08 -22.03 -12.42
CA THR A 378 0.94 -21.00 -12.21
C THR A 378 0.59 -20.03 -11.10
N LEU A 379 -0.69 -19.93 -10.72
CA LEU A 379 -1.21 -18.97 -9.75
C LEU A 379 -0.65 -19.27 -8.35
N LYS A 380 0.08 -18.31 -7.80
CA LYS A 380 0.68 -18.39 -6.46
C LYS A 380 0.00 -17.47 -5.47
N TRP A 381 -0.44 -16.30 -5.92
CA TRP A 381 -1.06 -15.29 -5.07
C TRP A 381 -2.42 -14.91 -5.62
N LEU A 382 -3.43 -14.98 -4.77
CA LEU A 382 -4.80 -14.58 -5.10
C LEU A 382 -5.33 -13.63 -4.03
N VAL A 383 -5.70 -12.42 -4.44
CA VAL A 383 -6.52 -11.50 -3.66
C VAL A 383 -7.86 -11.37 -4.36
N TYR A 384 -8.93 -11.67 -3.68
CA TYR A 384 -10.28 -11.43 -4.14
C TYR A 384 -11.08 -10.70 -3.06
N HIS A 385 -11.40 -9.46 -3.36
CA HIS A 385 -12.13 -8.57 -2.48
C HIS A 385 -13.38 -8.05 -3.18
N GLU A 386 -14.54 -8.35 -2.65
CA GLU A 386 -15.84 -7.90 -3.16
C GLU A 386 -16.53 -7.06 -2.09
N ARG A 387 -17.03 -5.90 -2.47
CA ARG A 387 -17.81 -5.00 -1.62
C ARG A 387 -19.13 -4.64 -2.30
N GLN A 388 -20.18 -4.54 -1.51
CA GLN A 388 -21.40 -3.84 -1.88
C GLN A 388 -21.45 -2.54 -1.09
N LEU A 389 -21.47 -1.44 -1.82
CA LEU A 389 -21.78 -0.14 -1.27
C LEU A 389 -23.31 -0.08 -1.15
N ALA A 390 -23.80 0.20 0.04
CA ALA A 390 -25.23 0.28 0.24
C ALA A 390 -25.79 1.48 -0.55
N PRO A 391 -26.92 1.32 -1.24
CA PRO A 391 -27.60 2.47 -1.81
C PRO A 391 -27.95 3.45 -0.68
N LEU A 392 -27.84 4.75 -0.97
CA LEU A 392 -28.36 5.79 -0.09
C LEU A 392 -29.85 5.52 0.12
N ASP A 393 -30.28 5.29 1.34
CA ASP A 393 -31.71 5.23 1.63
C ASP A 393 -32.34 6.61 1.46
N ASP A 394 -33.66 6.68 1.34
CA ASP A 394 -34.41 7.94 1.17
C ASP A 394 -34.22 8.90 2.36
N SER A 395 -33.67 8.44 3.48
CA SER A 395 -33.35 9.25 4.65
C SER A 395 -31.97 9.90 4.58
N GLY A 396 -31.14 9.55 3.59
CA GLY A 396 -29.75 10.00 3.44
C GLY A 396 -28.80 9.38 4.47
N LEU A 397 -29.25 8.37 5.21
CA LEU A 397 -28.42 7.57 6.09
C LEU A 397 -27.81 6.43 5.25
N PHE A 398 -26.49 6.29 5.33
CA PHE A 398 -25.80 5.18 4.66
C PHE A 398 -26.20 3.88 5.35
N GLU A 399 -26.81 2.93 4.61
CA GLU A 399 -26.68 1.54 5.03
C GLU A 399 -25.19 1.18 5.04
N GLU A 400 -24.78 0.40 6.04
CA GLU A 400 -23.37 0.03 6.19
C GLU A 400 -22.86 -0.70 4.93
N ASP A 401 -21.81 -0.18 4.32
CA ASP A 401 -21.04 -0.88 3.29
C ASP A 401 -20.60 -2.25 3.81
N ARG A 402 -20.79 -3.30 3.05
CA ARG A 402 -20.48 -4.66 3.50
C ARG A 402 -19.48 -5.35 2.58
N ASP A 403 -18.47 -5.97 3.20
CA ASP A 403 -17.69 -6.98 2.52
C ASP A 403 -18.59 -8.19 2.23
N VAL A 404 -18.67 -8.58 0.97
CA VAL A 404 -19.53 -9.67 0.52
C VAL A 404 -18.71 -10.93 0.36
N SER A 405 -19.20 -12.02 0.95
CA SER A 405 -18.61 -13.33 0.70
C SER A 405 -18.89 -13.74 -0.75
N PRO A 406 -17.84 -13.98 -1.56
CA PRO A 406 -18.04 -14.35 -2.96
C PRO A 406 -18.90 -15.62 -3.09
N ASN A 407 -19.87 -15.61 -4.00
CA ASN A 407 -20.76 -16.76 -4.22
C ASN A 407 -20.00 -18.02 -4.65
N TRP A 408 -18.84 -17.85 -5.31
CA TRP A 408 -18.00 -18.95 -5.80
C TRP A 408 -17.02 -19.50 -4.77
N VAL A 409 -16.96 -18.94 -3.55
CA VAL A 409 -16.05 -19.42 -2.51
C VAL A 409 -16.27 -20.89 -2.17
N GLY A 410 -17.51 -21.39 -2.29
CA GLY A 410 -17.79 -22.82 -2.19
C GLY A 410 -17.17 -23.68 -3.30
N GLU A 411 -16.75 -23.08 -4.40
CA GLU A 411 -16.10 -23.71 -5.55
C GLU A 411 -14.59 -23.40 -5.59
N LEU A 412 -14.00 -22.90 -4.49
CA LEU A 412 -12.60 -22.48 -4.43
C LEU A 412 -11.64 -23.59 -4.87
N ASP A 413 -11.90 -24.83 -4.48
CA ASP A 413 -11.10 -26.01 -4.87
C ASP A 413 -11.13 -26.27 -6.38
N HIS A 414 -12.20 -25.86 -7.06
CA HIS A 414 -12.32 -25.96 -8.50
C HIS A 414 -11.61 -24.80 -9.21
N ALA A 415 -11.63 -23.62 -8.61
CA ALA A 415 -11.05 -22.41 -9.18
C ALA A 415 -9.51 -22.39 -9.10
N ILE A 416 -8.94 -22.80 -7.98
CA ILE A 416 -7.49 -22.75 -7.72
C ILE A 416 -6.93 -24.13 -7.39
N ASP A 417 -5.64 -24.32 -7.67
CA ASP A 417 -4.90 -25.46 -7.13
C ASP A 417 -4.27 -25.04 -5.79
N GLN A 418 -4.87 -25.47 -4.69
CA GLN A 418 -4.39 -25.15 -3.34
C GLN A 418 -2.96 -25.68 -3.05
N ARG A 419 -2.42 -26.57 -3.91
CA ARG A 419 -1.02 -27.00 -3.87
C ARG A 419 -0.07 -25.98 -4.47
N GLN A 420 -0.56 -25.01 -5.22
CA GLN A 420 0.24 -23.98 -5.87
C GLN A 420 0.09 -22.63 -5.19
N VAL A 421 -1.11 -22.32 -4.66
CA VAL A 421 -1.40 -21.05 -4.03
C VAL A 421 -0.71 -20.97 -2.67
N THR A 422 0.19 -20.01 -2.54
CA THR A 422 0.94 -19.76 -1.30
C THR A 422 0.38 -18.61 -0.48
N PHE A 423 -0.21 -17.61 -1.14
CA PHE A 423 -0.83 -16.45 -0.49
C PHE A 423 -2.27 -16.30 -0.99
N LEU A 424 -3.21 -16.24 -0.05
CA LEU A 424 -4.65 -16.12 -0.34
C LEU A 424 -5.26 -15.00 0.50
N ALA A 425 -5.98 -14.07 -0.12
CA ALA A 425 -6.77 -13.05 0.55
C ALA A 425 -8.21 -13.07 0.04
N LEU A 426 -9.16 -13.11 0.98
CA LEU A 426 -10.59 -13.18 0.67
C LEU A 426 -11.37 -12.23 1.59
N SER A 427 -12.41 -11.59 1.04
CA SER A 427 -13.39 -10.82 1.83
C SER A 427 -14.46 -11.75 2.40
N ILE A 428 -14.09 -12.60 3.34
CA ILE A 428 -15.00 -13.55 3.98
C ILE A 428 -14.88 -13.47 5.49
N CYS A 429 -15.98 -13.69 6.18
CA CYS A 429 -15.94 -13.77 7.63
C CYS A 429 -15.15 -15.00 8.11
N PRO A 430 -14.51 -14.95 9.28
CA PRO A 430 -13.69 -16.05 9.79
C PRO A 430 -14.42 -17.41 9.87
N ARG A 431 -15.73 -17.41 10.13
CA ARG A 431 -16.54 -18.63 10.16
C ARG A 431 -16.67 -19.29 8.79
N ALA A 432 -16.95 -18.48 7.75
CA ALA A 432 -17.03 -18.97 6.38
C ALA A 432 -15.65 -19.44 5.87
N ALA A 433 -14.57 -18.76 6.26
CA ALA A 433 -13.21 -19.13 5.89
C ALA A 433 -12.87 -20.58 6.29
N ARG A 434 -13.27 -21.04 7.48
CA ARG A 434 -13.07 -22.43 7.90
C ARG A 434 -13.77 -23.41 6.96
N THR A 435 -15.04 -23.18 6.68
CA THR A 435 -15.83 -24.07 5.81
C THR A 435 -15.22 -24.19 4.42
N CYS A 436 -14.67 -23.08 3.89
CA CYS A 436 -14.07 -23.05 2.55
C CYS A 436 -12.69 -23.72 2.48
N LEU A 437 -11.89 -23.64 3.55
CA LEU A 437 -10.50 -24.13 3.55
C LEU A 437 -10.32 -25.53 4.13
N GLU A 438 -11.28 -26.01 4.92
CA GLU A 438 -11.22 -27.33 5.54
C GLU A 438 -11.10 -28.51 4.56
N PRO A 439 -11.77 -28.50 3.37
CA PRO A 439 -11.67 -29.62 2.43
C PRO A 439 -10.26 -29.85 1.88
N ALA A 440 -9.49 -28.79 1.67
CA ALA A 440 -8.18 -28.87 1.02
C ALA A 440 -6.98 -28.75 1.98
N ARG A 441 -7.21 -28.67 3.28
CA ARG A 441 -6.21 -28.41 4.32
C ARG A 441 -4.95 -29.27 4.25
N GLU A 442 -5.09 -30.57 3.97
CA GLU A 442 -4.00 -31.55 4.01
C GLU A 442 -2.98 -31.36 2.87
N HIS A 443 -3.41 -30.81 1.76
CA HIS A 443 -2.60 -30.63 0.56
C HIS A 443 -2.22 -29.18 0.29
N SER A 444 -2.70 -28.26 1.12
CA SER A 444 -2.47 -26.83 0.96
C SER A 444 -1.00 -26.45 1.16
N GLN A 445 -0.47 -25.61 0.28
CA GLN A 445 0.83 -24.94 0.42
C GLN A 445 0.68 -23.49 0.92
N LEU A 446 -0.48 -23.16 1.47
CA LEU A 446 -0.83 -21.82 1.93
C LEU A 446 0.08 -21.37 3.07
N GLN A 447 0.84 -20.31 2.86
CA GLN A 447 1.75 -19.74 3.86
C GLN A 447 1.20 -18.47 4.52
N LEU A 448 0.46 -17.66 3.75
CA LEU A 448 -0.19 -16.44 4.23
C LEU A 448 -1.66 -16.47 3.84
N LEU A 449 -2.52 -16.38 4.83
CA LEU A 449 -3.95 -16.17 4.65
C LEU A 449 -4.31 -14.76 5.14
N HIS A 450 -5.04 -14.01 4.33
CA HIS A 450 -5.56 -12.70 4.70
C HIS A 450 -7.08 -12.70 4.62
N LEU A 451 -7.73 -12.58 5.75
CA LEU A 451 -9.17 -12.35 5.84
C LEU A 451 -9.40 -10.84 5.82
N ARG A 452 -9.80 -10.34 4.67
CA ARG A 452 -10.01 -8.90 4.49
C ARG A 452 -11.29 -8.48 5.20
N PHE A 453 -11.15 -7.43 5.97
CA PHE A 453 -12.21 -6.82 6.73
C PHE A 453 -11.98 -5.31 6.68
N SER A 454 -12.59 -4.66 5.71
CA SER A 454 -12.32 -3.27 5.36
C SER A 454 -13.60 -2.47 5.28
N GLY A 455 -13.45 -1.15 5.37
CA GLY A 455 -14.54 -0.20 5.17
C GLY A 455 -14.40 1.04 6.05
N PRO A 456 -14.86 2.21 5.57
CA PRO A 456 -14.79 3.46 6.31
C PRO A 456 -15.62 3.41 7.61
N GLU A 457 -16.72 2.68 7.62
CA GLU A 457 -17.56 2.45 8.80
C GLU A 457 -16.85 1.74 9.94
N ARG A 458 -15.72 1.11 9.65
CA ARG A 458 -14.91 0.34 10.60
C ARG A 458 -13.72 1.11 11.16
N LEU A 459 -13.46 2.34 10.67
CA LEU A 459 -12.31 3.15 11.10
C LEU A 459 -12.36 3.55 12.58
N HIS A 460 -13.55 3.60 13.18
CA HIS A 460 -13.71 3.87 14.60
C HIS A 460 -13.50 2.64 15.49
N LEU A 461 -13.29 1.44 14.90
CA LEU A 461 -13.14 0.19 15.65
C LEU A 461 -11.69 -0.03 16.04
N ASN A 462 -11.44 -0.34 17.27
CA ASN A 462 -10.11 -0.75 17.71
C ASN A 462 -10.01 -2.29 17.81
N LEU A 463 -10.23 -2.96 16.69
CA LEU A 463 -10.26 -4.40 16.60
C LEU A 463 -8.95 -5.06 17.06
N ALA A 464 -7.81 -4.45 16.73
CA ALA A 464 -6.51 -4.93 17.15
C ALA A 464 -6.35 -4.95 18.68
N GLN A 465 -6.86 -3.91 19.36
CA GLN A 465 -6.83 -3.85 20.82
C GLN A 465 -7.74 -4.93 21.46
N GLU A 466 -8.92 -5.15 20.90
CA GLU A 466 -9.83 -6.18 21.39
C GLU A 466 -9.26 -7.59 21.24
N ILE A 467 -8.68 -7.90 20.08
CA ILE A 467 -8.00 -9.18 19.85
C ILE A 467 -6.84 -9.36 20.84
N ARG A 468 -6.02 -8.32 21.06
CA ARG A 468 -4.93 -8.37 22.05
C ARG A 468 -5.44 -8.61 23.47
N ALA A 469 -6.52 -7.94 23.87
CA ALA A 469 -7.14 -8.11 25.18
C ALA A 469 -7.63 -9.55 25.39
N LEU A 470 -8.33 -10.11 24.40
CA LEU A 470 -8.78 -11.50 24.44
C LEU A 470 -7.62 -12.50 24.50
N LEU A 471 -6.54 -12.26 23.75
CA LEU A 471 -5.33 -13.10 23.81
C LEU A 471 -4.70 -13.07 25.20
N LEU A 472 -4.62 -11.91 25.85
CA LEU A 472 -4.12 -11.79 27.22
C LEU A 472 -5.01 -12.51 28.23
N GLU A 473 -6.32 -12.51 28.06
CA GLU A 473 -7.25 -13.27 28.88
C GLU A 473 -7.04 -14.77 28.73
N ILE A 474 -6.90 -15.28 27.50
CA ILE A 474 -6.59 -16.67 27.21
C ILE A 474 -5.26 -17.08 27.88
N GLN A 475 -4.22 -16.26 27.79
CA GLN A 475 -2.92 -16.49 28.42
C GLN A 475 -3.02 -16.54 29.95
N ARG A 476 -3.77 -15.62 30.57
CA ARG A 476 -3.99 -15.61 32.02
C ARG A 476 -4.77 -16.83 32.49
N ALA A 477 -5.84 -17.22 31.78
CA ALA A 477 -6.61 -18.37 32.11
C ALA A 477 -5.78 -19.67 32.08
N SER A 478 -4.90 -19.80 31.07
CA SER A 478 -3.97 -20.93 30.94
C SER A 478 -2.93 -20.97 32.06
N SER A 479 -2.46 -19.82 32.56
CA SER A 479 -1.45 -19.73 33.62
C SER A 479 -2.01 -20.03 35.02
N VAL A 480 -3.32 -19.93 35.23
CA VAL A 480 -3.97 -20.14 36.53
C VAL A 480 -4.49 -21.60 36.69
N GLY A 481 -4.36 -22.44 35.67
CA GLY A 481 -4.75 -23.85 35.73
C GLY A 481 -6.26 -24.09 35.88
N VAL A 482 -7.11 -23.12 35.53
CA VAL A 482 -8.55 -23.18 35.62
C VAL A 482 -9.18 -23.14 34.23
N CYS A 483 -9.81 -24.26 33.86
CA CYS A 483 -10.70 -24.46 32.71
C CYS A 483 -10.12 -24.81 31.35
N ALA A 484 -10.63 -25.90 30.79
CA ALA A 484 -10.41 -26.39 29.45
C ALA A 484 -10.90 -25.38 28.38
N PRO A 485 -10.24 -25.27 27.22
CA PRO A 485 -10.53 -24.23 26.17
C PRO A 485 -11.93 -24.31 25.54
N GLY A 486 -12.71 -25.34 25.87
CA GLY A 486 -14.04 -25.56 25.31
C GLY A 486 -15.21 -24.87 26.02
N SER A 487 -15.00 -24.29 27.21
CA SER A 487 -16.13 -23.79 28.03
C SER A 487 -16.36 -22.27 27.89
N TYR A 488 -15.46 -21.52 27.26
CA TYR A 488 -15.57 -20.05 27.14
C TYR A 488 -16.52 -19.56 26.03
N PHE A 489 -17.04 -20.46 25.21
CA PHE A 489 -17.88 -20.09 24.07
C PHE A 489 -19.37 -20.45 24.22
N GLN A 490 -19.77 -20.97 25.36
CA GLN A 490 -21.20 -21.13 25.67
C GLN A 490 -21.66 -19.89 26.46
N GLY A 491 -22.63 -19.17 25.88
CA GLY A 491 -23.18 -17.96 26.45
C GLY A 491 -23.77 -18.20 27.84
N ASP A 492 -23.20 -17.56 28.83
CA ASP A 492 -23.78 -17.48 30.15
C ASP A 492 -24.46 -16.13 30.35
N ASN A 493 -25.75 -16.25 30.71
CA ASN A 493 -26.58 -15.23 31.28
C ASN A 493 -25.92 -14.66 32.54
N LEU A 494 -25.51 -13.42 32.51
CA LEU A 494 -25.16 -12.64 33.70
C LEU A 494 -26.32 -11.70 34.01
N ASP A 495 -27.32 -12.28 34.71
CA ASP A 495 -28.25 -11.49 35.52
C ASP A 495 -27.56 -11.10 36.84
N THR A 496 -27.13 -9.86 36.97
CA THR A 496 -26.99 -9.19 38.27
C THR A 496 -27.46 -7.76 38.13
N HIS A 497 -28.66 -7.52 38.61
CA HIS A 497 -29.32 -6.24 38.74
C HIS A 497 -28.61 -5.29 39.74
N ASP A 498 -28.11 -4.19 39.27
CA ASP A 498 -27.96 -2.95 40.05
C ASP A 498 -28.50 -1.76 39.21
N PRO A 499 -29.65 -1.16 39.60
CA PRO A 499 -30.39 -0.26 38.70
C PRO A 499 -29.92 1.19 38.67
N SER A 500 -28.86 1.59 39.37
CA SER A 500 -28.51 3.01 39.53
C SER A 500 -27.29 3.51 38.74
N ARG A 501 -26.64 2.66 37.93
CA ARG A 501 -25.53 3.02 37.01
C ARG A 501 -25.86 2.86 35.53
N SER A 502 -27.10 2.62 35.17
CA SER A 502 -27.53 1.94 33.95
C SER A 502 -27.68 2.81 32.69
N THR A 503 -27.67 4.14 32.73
CA THR A 503 -28.10 4.94 31.56
C THR A 503 -26.96 5.45 30.66
N HIS A 504 -25.73 5.55 31.17
CA HIS A 504 -24.58 5.97 30.32
C HIS A 504 -23.72 4.79 29.79
N ILE A 505 -23.77 3.65 30.48
CA ILE A 505 -23.02 2.46 30.07
C ILE A 505 -23.78 1.66 29.00
N ALA A 506 -25.11 1.71 29.00
CA ALA A 506 -25.94 0.96 28.06
C ALA A 506 -25.80 1.45 26.59
N SER A 507 -25.55 2.74 26.37
CA SER A 507 -25.33 3.26 25.00
C SER A 507 -23.94 2.92 24.45
N LEU A 508 -22.93 2.78 25.32
CA LEU A 508 -21.58 2.34 24.93
C LEU A 508 -21.48 0.80 24.77
N GLN A 509 -22.28 0.04 25.52
CA GLN A 509 -22.31 -1.43 25.40
C GLN A 509 -23.03 -1.93 24.15
N SER A 510 -23.99 -1.19 23.61
CA SER A 510 -24.69 -1.58 22.39
C SER A 510 -23.83 -1.50 21.14
N SER A 511 -22.84 -0.59 21.08
CA SER A 511 -21.92 -0.48 19.93
C SER A 511 -20.70 -1.42 20.01
N ALA A 512 -20.34 -1.91 21.20
CA ALA A 512 -19.17 -2.78 21.39
C ALA A 512 -19.44 -4.27 21.07
N LEU A 513 -20.69 -4.71 21.09
CA LEU A 513 -21.06 -6.13 20.93
C LEU A 513 -20.69 -6.75 19.57
N PRO A 514 -20.86 -6.09 18.41
CA PRO A 514 -20.52 -6.68 17.12
C PRO A 514 -19.01 -6.94 16.96
N HIS A 515 -18.16 -6.04 17.45
CA HIS A 515 -16.70 -6.11 17.29
C HIS A 515 -16.07 -7.21 18.12
N LEU A 516 -16.57 -7.40 19.34
CA LEU A 516 -16.16 -8.51 20.19
C LEU A 516 -16.52 -9.86 19.56
N ALA A 517 -17.67 -9.95 18.87
CA ALA A 517 -18.06 -11.14 18.14
C ALA A 517 -17.12 -11.46 16.97
N GLU A 518 -16.68 -10.45 16.22
CA GLU A 518 -15.72 -10.61 15.11
C GLU A 518 -14.32 -11.01 15.63
N ALA A 519 -13.83 -10.34 16.68
CA ALA A 519 -12.56 -10.69 17.32
C ALA A 519 -12.57 -12.14 17.85
N LYS A 520 -13.64 -12.58 18.50
CA LYS A 520 -13.81 -13.97 18.96
C LYS A 520 -13.88 -14.96 17.79
N ALA A 521 -14.61 -14.62 16.73
CA ALA A 521 -14.70 -15.46 15.53
C ALA A 521 -13.32 -15.61 14.86
N PHE A 522 -12.55 -14.53 14.77
CA PHE A 522 -11.18 -14.56 14.25
C PHE A 522 -10.27 -15.46 15.10
N LEU A 523 -10.26 -15.29 16.42
CA LEU A 523 -9.42 -16.11 17.31
C LEU A 523 -9.81 -17.60 17.27
N SER A 524 -11.11 -17.91 17.19
CA SER A 524 -11.58 -19.29 17.02
C SER A 524 -11.09 -19.89 15.70
N PHE A 525 -11.16 -19.12 14.61
CA PHE A 525 -10.63 -19.54 13.32
C PHE A 525 -9.10 -19.71 13.37
N ALA A 526 -8.37 -18.79 13.97
CA ALA A 526 -6.92 -18.85 14.12
C ALA A 526 -6.49 -20.10 14.91
N THR A 527 -7.18 -20.41 15.99
CA THR A 527 -6.93 -21.62 16.79
C THR A 527 -7.07 -22.89 15.95
N TRP A 528 -8.12 -22.97 15.12
CA TRP A 528 -8.26 -24.08 14.18
C TRP A 528 -7.16 -24.07 13.11
N ALA A 529 -6.93 -22.93 12.45
CA ALA A 529 -6.04 -22.83 11.29
C ALA A 529 -4.58 -23.21 11.63
N PHE A 530 -4.11 -22.87 12.81
CA PHE A 530 -2.77 -23.22 13.28
C PHE A 530 -2.67 -24.56 14.00
N SER A 531 -3.80 -25.18 14.35
CA SER A 531 -3.83 -26.50 15.00
C SER A 531 -3.35 -27.61 14.06
N PRO A 532 -3.05 -28.82 14.58
CA PRO A 532 -2.74 -30.00 13.77
C PRO A 532 -3.87 -30.42 12.80
N GLN A 533 -5.12 -30.06 13.11
CA GLN A 533 -6.29 -30.35 12.27
C GLN A 533 -6.55 -29.18 11.25
N GLY A 534 -5.80 -28.11 11.32
CA GLY A 534 -5.93 -26.95 10.46
C GLY A 534 -5.05 -27.02 9.21
N ILE A 535 -4.34 -25.93 8.92
CA ILE A 535 -3.51 -25.77 7.72
C ILE A 535 -2.02 -25.85 8.12
N PRO A 536 -1.36 -27.01 7.93
CA PRO A 536 0.02 -27.20 8.43
C PRO A 536 1.04 -26.24 7.82
N SER A 537 0.86 -25.88 6.55
CA SER A 537 1.75 -24.96 5.80
C SER A 537 1.61 -23.49 6.20
N LEU A 538 0.53 -23.11 6.93
CA LEU A 538 0.24 -21.72 7.26
C LEU A 538 1.30 -21.16 8.23
N LYS A 539 1.96 -20.09 7.81
CA LYS A 539 2.96 -19.37 8.61
C LYS A 539 2.37 -18.14 9.28
N ALA A 540 1.51 -17.42 8.56
CA ALA A 540 0.91 -16.18 9.04
C ALA A 540 -0.57 -16.08 8.64
N LEU A 541 -1.34 -15.42 9.51
CA LEU A 541 -2.74 -15.09 9.29
C LEU A 541 -2.94 -13.59 9.57
N ALA A 542 -3.42 -12.88 8.55
CA ALA A 542 -3.75 -11.46 8.59
C ALA A 542 -5.26 -11.26 8.66
N PHE A 543 -5.71 -10.27 9.42
CA PHE A 543 -7.10 -9.88 9.54
C PHE A 543 -7.23 -8.36 9.48
N GLY A 544 -8.18 -7.85 8.72
CA GLY A 544 -8.41 -6.42 8.56
C GLY A 544 -7.91 -5.84 7.25
N ASP A 545 -7.65 -4.53 7.21
CA ASP A 545 -7.14 -3.83 6.04
C ASP A 545 -5.67 -3.43 6.24
N PHE A 546 -4.83 -3.88 5.31
CA PHE A 546 -3.39 -3.59 5.29
C PHE A 546 -2.99 -2.63 4.16
N SER A 547 -3.96 -2.13 3.40
CA SER A 547 -3.71 -1.10 2.40
C SER A 547 -3.33 0.22 3.07
N HIS A 548 -2.64 1.09 2.34
CA HIS A 548 -2.31 2.43 2.81
C HIS A 548 -1.44 2.50 4.08
N GLU A 549 -0.49 1.57 4.20
CA GLU A 549 0.51 1.54 5.29
C GLU A 549 -0.14 1.55 6.69
N ASP A 550 0.03 2.63 7.47
CA ASP A 550 -0.41 2.68 8.88
C ASP A 550 -1.84 3.20 9.07
N ARG A 551 -2.56 3.54 7.98
CA ARG A 551 -3.92 4.12 8.07
C ARG A 551 -4.89 3.25 8.88
N TYR A 552 -4.82 1.95 8.69
CA TYR A 552 -5.73 1.00 9.31
C TYR A 552 -5.06 0.19 10.43
N GLU A 553 -4.03 0.74 11.09
CA GLU A 553 -3.29 0.03 12.13
C GLU A 553 -4.20 -0.48 13.27
N ALA A 554 -5.20 0.30 13.65
CA ALA A 554 -6.16 -0.08 14.69
C ALA A 554 -7.12 -1.20 14.29
N GLN A 555 -7.35 -1.41 12.99
CA GLN A 555 -8.27 -2.41 12.43
C GLN A 555 -7.57 -3.65 11.92
N ARG A 556 -6.23 -3.66 11.82
CA ARG A 556 -5.46 -4.78 11.28
C ARG A 556 -4.77 -5.58 12.38
N PHE A 557 -4.74 -6.87 12.21
CA PHE A 557 -4.06 -7.77 13.12
C PHE A 557 -3.35 -8.88 12.36
N LEU A 558 -2.07 -9.10 12.70
CA LEU A 558 -1.24 -10.12 12.10
C LEU A 558 -0.74 -11.07 13.19
N ILE A 559 -0.91 -12.37 12.96
CA ILE A 559 -0.41 -13.43 13.84
C ILE A 559 0.44 -14.40 13.03
N ARG A 560 1.40 -15.02 13.69
CA ARG A 560 2.27 -16.04 13.10
C ARG A 560 2.20 -17.35 13.87
N ARG A 561 2.58 -18.43 13.20
CA ARG A 561 2.78 -19.72 13.85
C ARG A 561 3.90 -19.61 14.88
N ARG A 562 3.71 -20.22 16.04
CA ARG A 562 4.73 -20.31 17.07
C ARG A 562 5.88 -21.19 16.59
N ASP A 563 7.12 -20.75 16.82
CA ASP A 563 8.32 -21.52 16.55
C ASP A 563 8.72 -22.31 17.81
N PRO A 564 8.54 -23.63 17.85
CA PRO A 564 8.83 -24.43 19.04
C PRO A 564 10.32 -24.43 19.39
N SER A 565 11.21 -24.08 18.46
CA SER A 565 12.67 -24.07 18.69
C SER A 565 13.14 -22.81 19.42
N LYS A 566 12.42 -21.69 19.28
CA LYS A 566 12.79 -20.39 19.86
C LYS A 566 12.07 -20.07 21.16
N GLU A 567 10.90 -20.65 21.35
CA GLU A 567 10.01 -20.36 22.48
C GLU A 567 10.02 -21.56 23.45
N SER A 568 11.19 -21.82 24.08
CA SER A 568 11.37 -22.95 24.96
C SER A 568 10.45 -22.86 26.19
N GLN A 569 9.73 -23.95 26.47
CA GLN A 569 8.93 -24.24 27.68
C GLN A 569 7.55 -23.62 27.85
N ALA A 570 6.85 -23.23 26.78
CA ALA A 570 5.41 -23.08 26.93
C ALA A 570 4.75 -24.46 27.03
N THR A 571 4.09 -24.71 28.17
CA THR A 571 3.23 -25.87 28.37
C THR A 571 2.19 -25.99 27.25
N SER A 572 1.69 -27.17 26.93
CA SER A 572 0.72 -27.45 25.86
C SER A 572 -0.62 -26.66 25.91
N GLU A 573 -0.74 -25.74 26.84
CA GLU A 573 -1.92 -24.91 27.11
C GLU A 573 -1.98 -23.58 26.32
N TYR A 574 -0.88 -23.19 25.63
CA TYR A 574 -0.87 -21.97 24.85
C TYR A 574 -1.27 -22.22 23.39
N PRO A 575 -1.94 -21.27 22.72
CA PRO A 575 -2.29 -21.40 21.31
C PRO A 575 -1.03 -21.56 20.44
N ASP A 576 -1.15 -22.30 19.33
CA ASP A 576 -0.06 -22.57 18.37
C ASP A 576 0.37 -21.34 17.56
N PHE A 577 -0.03 -20.16 17.97
CA PHE A 577 0.28 -18.88 17.32
C PHE A 577 0.56 -17.77 18.32
N VAL A 578 1.23 -16.73 17.84
CA VAL A 578 1.55 -15.50 18.59
C VAL A 578 1.29 -14.27 17.71
N PRO A 579 0.99 -13.10 18.33
CA PRO A 579 0.98 -11.84 17.60
C PRO A 579 2.32 -11.61 16.91
N PHE A 580 2.27 -10.97 15.77
CA PHE A 580 3.47 -10.52 15.07
C PHE A 580 3.98 -9.23 15.72
N GLU A 581 5.24 -9.20 16.14
CA GLU A 581 5.87 -8.05 16.78
C GLU A 581 6.93 -7.42 15.87
N VAL A 582 7.30 -6.17 16.16
CA VAL A 582 8.35 -5.46 15.42
C VAL A 582 9.69 -6.22 15.47
N ALA A 583 9.97 -6.91 16.57
CA ALA A 583 11.16 -7.75 16.72
C ALA A 583 11.19 -8.95 15.76
N ASP A 584 10.05 -9.36 15.23
CA ASP A 584 9.94 -10.45 14.26
C ASP A 584 10.30 -10.00 12.83
N LEU A 585 10.31 -8.69 12.54
CA LEU A 585 10.56 -8.14 11.19
C LEU A 585 11.88 -8.66 10.60
N ASP A 586 12.95 -8.64 11.38
CA ASP A 586 14.28 -9.10 10.91
C ASP A 586 14.27 -10.59 10.51
N THR A 587 13.47 -11.41 11.20
CA THR A 587 13.34 -12.85 10.93
C THR A 587 12.46 -13.15 9.72
N TRP A 588 11.54 -12.23 9.42
CA TRP A 588 10.50 -12.39 8.42
C TRP A 588 10.69 -11.50 7.19
N GLU A 589 11.80 -10.75 7.11
CA GLU A 589 12.03 -9.74 6.08
C GLU A 589 11.86 -10.31 4.66
N GLY A 590 12.43 -11.49 4.37
CA GLY A 590 12.23 -12.15 3.08
C GLY A 590 10.80 -12.62 2.82
N PHE A 591 10.09 -13.09 3.85
CA PHE A 591 8.69 -13.51 3.74
C PHE A 591 7.75 -12.31 3.68
N LEU A 592 8.00 -11.27 4.51
CA LEU A 592 7.17 -10.07 4.55
C LEU A 592 7.45 -9.12 3.38
N GLY A 593 8.62 -9.16 2.73
CA GLY A 593 8.87 -8.37 1.52
C GLY A 593 7.81 -8.65 0.45
N ASP A 594 7.61 -9.91 0.12
CA ASP A 594 6.54 -10.36 -0.77
C ASP A 594 5.15 -10.24 -0.12
N GLY A 595 5.04 -10.58 1.16
CA GLY A 595 3.81 -10.53 1.94
C GLY A 595 3.28 -9.10 2.12
N ALA A 596 4.13 -8.11 2.33
CA ALA A 596 3.72 -6.71 2.46
C ALA A 596 3.08 -6.19 1.17
N ARG A 597 3.66 -6.51 0.01
CA ARG A 597 3.07 -6.17 -1.29
C ARG A 597 1.71 -6.86 -1.49
N PHE A 598 1.60 -8.11 -1.10
CA PHE A 598 0.36 -8.89 -1.18
C PHE A 598 -0.71 -8.30 -0.26
N LEU A 599 -0.37 -8.00 1.00
CA LEU A 599 -1.31 -7.44 1.98
C LEU A 599 -1.79 -6.03 1.59
N ALA A 600 -0.91 -5.22 0.99
CA ALA A 600 -1.24 -3.87 0.52
C ALA A 600 -2.00 -3.84 -0.82
N ALA A 601 -2.15 -4.97 -1.51
CA ALA A 601 -2.82 -5.04 -2.80
C ALA A 601 -4.32 -4.71 -2.69
N CYS A 602 -4.90 -4.22 -3.76
CA CYS A 602 -6.32 -3.89 -3.86
C CYS A 602 -6.81 -2.91 -2.78
N PRO A 603 -6.24 -1.71 -2.66
CA PRO A 603 -6.75 -0.71 -1.73
C PRO A 603 -8.20 -0.35 -2.04
N GLY A 604 -8.97 -0.02 -1.00
CA GLY A 604 -10.37 0.40 -1.14
C GLY A 604 -10.57 1.79 -1.73
N GLY A 605 -9.50 2.57 -1.94
CA GLY A 605 -9.51 3.92 -2.49
C GLY A 605 -8.09 4.42 -2.71
N GLY A 606 -7.89 5.68 -3.09
CA GLY A 606 -6.58 6.30 -3.23
C GLY A 606 -5.92 6.57 -1.87
N LEU A 607 -4.58 6.55 -1.83
CA LEU A 607 -3.83 6.83 -0.59
C LEU A 607 -4.13 8.22 -0.03
N MET A 608 -4.36 9.20 -0.90
CA MET A 608 -4.67 10.59 -0.53
C MET A 608 -6.17 10.87 -0.46
N GLU A 609 -7.02 9.87 -0.63
CA GLU A 609 -8.46 10.01 -0.43
C GLU A 609 -8.81 9.96 1.05
N SER A 610 -9.72 10.83 1.45
CA SER A 610 -10.30 10.73 2.78
C SER A 610 -11.18 9.49 2.86
N PRO A 611 -11.02 8.65 3.88
CA PRO A 611 -11.92 7.51 4.07
C PRO A 611 -13.37 7.92 4.36
N TYR A 612 -13.64 9.21 4.54
CA TYR A 612 -14.96 9.79 4.82
C TYR A 612 -15.57 10.53 3.62
N ASP A 613 -14.88 10.56 2.46
CA ASP A 613 -15.33 11.26 1.25
C ASP A 613 -16.17 10.37 0.30
N PHE A 614 -16.66 9.23 0.79
CA PHE A 614 -17.53 8.31 0.03
C PHE A 614 -18.98 8.64 0.25
#